data_84a8b8263dcadaa4a8e9e1d6191e16cb
#
_entry.id   84a8b8263dcadaa4a8e9e1d6191e16cb
#
_cell.length_a   1.000
_cell.length_b   1.000
_cell.length_c   1.000
_cell.angle_alpha   90.00
_cell.angle_beta   90.00
_cell.angle_gamma   90.00
#
_symmetry.space_group_name_H-M   'P 1'
#
loop_
_entity.id
_entity.type
_entity.pdbx_description
1 polymer ?
#
loop_
_entity_poly.entity_id
_entity_poly.type
_entity_poly.pdbx_seq_one_letter_code
_entity_poly.pdbx_strand_id
1 'polypeptide(L)'
;MTSATATATATATATPERAIAWFDIPSLDFDRAIRFYETVLQTTLQREVIGGVPMATFDRDASSTGGSIVFDPQQIKPSANGVLVYLNAGESVVAALERAKRAGGVVQGSVVELPNNYGYVGYLIDTEGNRVGLHAPKCH
;
A
#
# COMPACT_ATOMS: atom_id res chain seq x y z
N MET A 1 7.91 -30.04 18.79
CA MET A 1 7.91 -30.01 18.78
C MET A 1 8.20 -29.72 19.14
N THR A 2 8.31 -29.44 19.11
CA THR A 2 8.55 -29.21 19.24
C THR A 2 8.94 -28.62 19.55
N SER A 3 9.18 -28.51 19.60
CA SER A 3 9.44 -28.11 19.72
C SER A 3 9.77 -27.43 19.97
N ALA A 4 9.87 -27.47 20.19
CA ALA A 4 10.13 -27.11 20.21
C ALA A 4 10.35 -26.42 20.48
N THR A 5 10.32 -26.44 20.51
CA THR A 5 10.40 -26.07 20.64
C THR A 5 10.52 -25.39 20.99
N ALA A 6 10.60 -25.52 21.19
CA ALA A 6 10.64 -25.13 21.21
C ALA A 6 10.76 -24.36 21.43
N THR A 7 10.65 -24.38 21.48
CA THR A 7 10.56 -23.82 21.48
C THR A 7 10.45 -23.03 21.67
N ALA A 8 10.52 -23.12 21.81
CA ALA A 8 10.27 -22.56 21.69
C ALA A 8 10.13 -21.74 21.77
N THR A 9 10.21 -21.91 21.84
CA THR A 9 9.87 -21.35 21.71
C THR A 9 9.48 -20.60 21.67
N ALA A 10 9.70 -20.74 21.82
CA ALA A 10 9.18 -20.22 21.51
C ALA A 10 8.69 -19.56 21.26
N THR A 11 8.78 -19.75 21.33
CA THR A 11 8.23 -19.31 21.05
C THR A 11 7.60 -18.79 20.75
N ALA A 12 7.80 -19.13 20.64
CA ALA A 12 7.35 -18.88 20.39
C ALA A 12 6.52 -18.29 20.05
N THR A 13 6.31 -18.63 20.14
CA THR A 13 5.20 -18.26 19.79
C THR A 13 4.81 -17.11 19.65
N ALA A 14 4.67 -17.29 19.36
CA ALA A 14 5.10 -16.11 18.90
C ALA A 14 4.06 -15.11 18.57
N THR A 15 4.20 -13.98 19.16
CA THR A 15 3.41 -12.81 18.83
C THR A 15 3.81 -12.34 17.43
N PRO A 16 2.88 -12.16 16.50
CA PRO A 16 3.19 -11.59 15.21
C PRO A 16 3.74 -10.18 15.42
N GLU A 17 4.74 -9.82 14.65
CA GLU A 17 5.33 -8.49 14.74
C GLU A 17 4.44 -7.42 14.13
N ARG A 18 3.56 -7.80 13.20
CA ARG A 18 2.72 -6.88 12.46
C ARG A 18 1.32 -7.46 12.32
N ALA A 19 0.33 -6.57 12.42
CA ALA A 19 -1.06 -6.98 12.23
C ALA A 19 -1.38 -7.29 10.78
N ILE A 20 -0.70 -6.60 9.83
CA ILE A 20 -0.98 -6.74 8.40
C ILE A 20 -0.04 -7.76 7.80
N ALA A 21 -0.60 -8.80 7.19
CA ALA A 21 0.18 -9.80 6.45
C ALA A 21 0.36 -9.41 5.00
N TRP A 22 -0.69 -8.87 4.38
CA TRP A 22 -0.71 -8.53 2.96
C TRP A 22 -1.89 -7.58 2.73
N PHE A 23 -1.86 -6.79 1.65
CA PHE A 23 -3.00 -5.98 1.26
C PHE A 23 -3.22 -6.04 -0.25
N ASP A 24 -4.47 -5.91 -0.68
CA ASP A 24 -4.85 -5.84 -2.07
C ASP A 24 -5.55 -4.51 -2.34
N ILE A 25 -5.15 -3.84 -3.41
CA ILE A 25 -5.81 -2.64 -3.90
C ILE A 25 -6.52 -3.02 -5.20
N PRO A 26 -7.86 -2.99 -5.23
CA PRO A 26 -8.58 -3.38 -6.43
C PRO A 26 -8.48 -2.33 -7.53
N SER A 27 -8.61 -2.78 -8.77
CA SER A 27 -8.56 -1.89 -9.94
C SER A 27 -9.70 -2.19 -10.89
N LEU A 28 -10.09 -1.16 -11.66
CA LEU A 28 -11.01 -1.28 -12.78
C LEU A 28 -10.24 -1.41 -14.09
N ASP A 29 -9.13 -0.72 -14.20
CA ASP A 29 -8.21 -0.78 -15.33
C ASP A 29 -6.84 -1.11 -14.77
N PHE A 30 -6.43 -2.34 -14.94
CA PHE A 30 -5.24 -2.88 -14.30
C PHE A 30 -3.98 -2.12 -14.71
N ASP A 31 -3.81 -1.88 -16.02
CA ASP A 31 -2.62 -1.20 -16.52
C ASP A 31 -2.57 0.25 -16.03
N ARG A 32 -3.72 0.92 -16.00
CA ARG A 32 -3.79 2.30 -15.51
C ARG A 32 -3.43 2.38 -14.03
N ALA A 33 -3.94 1.45 -13.23
CA ALA A 33 -3.63 1.40 -11.81
C ALA A 33 -2.13 1.20 -11.57
N ILE A 34 -1.52 0.28 -12.32
CA ILE A 34 -0.09 0.02 -12.19
C ILE A 34 0.71 1.28 -12.51
N ARG A 35 0.40 1.94 -13.63
CA ARG A 35 1.11 3.18 -14.00
C ARG A 35 0.98 4.25 -12.92
N PHE A 36 -0.21 4.36 -12.35
CA PHE A 36 -0.45 5.34 -11.30
C PHE A 36 0.46 5.10 -10.10
N TYR A 37 0.46 3.88 -9.56
CA TYR A 37 1.23 3.60 -8.35
C TYR A 37 2.73 3.55 -8.60
N GLU A 38 3.15 3.12 -9.79
CA GLU A 38 4.57 3.20 -10.15
C GLU A 38 5.05 4.64 -10.16
N THR A 39 4.23 5.56 -10.65
CA THR A 39 4.57 6.98 -10.70
C THR A 39 4.58 7.59 -9.30
N VAL A 40 3.52 7.36 -8.52
CA VAL A 40 3.37 7.97 -7.20
C VAL A 40 4.47 7.51 -6.24
N LEU A 41 4.76 6.22 -6.25
CA LEU A 41 5.71 5.62 -5.31
C LEU A 41 7.11 5.49 -5.89
N GLN A 42 7.30 5.87 -7.17
CA GLN A 42 8.60 5.80 -7.85
C GLN A 42 9.20 4.41 -7.73
N THR A 43 8.42 3.40 -8.08
CA THR A 43 8.80 2.01 -7.98
C THR A 43 8.34 1.24 -9.20
N THR A 44 8.70 -0.03 -9.27
CA THR A 44 8.25 -0.94 -10.32
C THR A 44 7.47 -2.05 -9.66
N LEU A 45 6.29 -2.36 -10.22
CA LEU A 45 5.49 -3.47 -9.73
C LEU A 45 5.76 -4.71 -10.57
N GLN A 46 5.70 -5.87 -9.94
CA GLN A 46 5.93 -7.17 -10.60
C GLN A 46 4.57 -7.78 -10.93
N ARG A 47 4.33 -8.01 -12.23
CA ARG A 47 3.07 -8.60 -12.68
C ARG A 47 3.12 -10.12 -12.52
N GLU A 48 2.04 -10.66 -11.99
CA GLU A 48 1.89 -12.10 -11.76
C GLU A 48 0.44 -12.49 -11.99
N VAL A 49 0.20 -13.78 -12.17
CA VAL A 49 -1.16 -14.33 -12.19
C VAL A 49 -1.21 -15.39 -11.12
N ILE A 50 -2.04 -15.19 -10.13
CA ILE A 50 -2.15 -16.10 -9.00
C ILE A 50 -3.60 -16.57 -8.91
N GLY A 51 -3.82 -17.87 -9.05
CA GLY A 51 -5.16 -18.44 -9.05
C GLY A 51 -6.06 -17.90 -10.14
N GLY A 52 -5.47 -17.51 -11.29
CA GLY A 52 -6.22 -16.94 -12.40
C GLY A 52 -6.46 -15.43 -12.28
N VAL A 53 -6.00 -14.79 -11.20
CA VAL A 53 -6.21 -13.37 -10.95
C VAL A 53 -4.96 -12.58 -11.30
N PRO A 54 -5.06 -11.58 -12.19
CA PRO A 54 -3.93 -10.69 -12.47
C PRO A 54 -3.59 -9.85 -11.23
N MET A 55 -2.31 -9.86 -10.85
CA MET A 55 -1.80 -9.11 -9.71
C MET A 55 -0.51 -8.41 -10.07
N ALA A 56 -0.29 -7.25 -9.49
CA ALA A 56 0.97 -6.55 -9.61
C ALA A 56 1.48 -6.24 -8.21
N THR A 57 2.56 -6.88 -7.82
CA THR A 57 3.05 -6.81 -6.44
C THR A 57 4.02 -5.66 -6.28
N PHE A 58 3.90 -4.97 -5.15
CA PHE A 58 4.82 -3.90 -4.79
C PHE A 58 6.16 -4.50 -4.39
N ASP A 59 7.22 -3.82 -4.82
CA ASP A 59 8.57 -4.20 -4.42
C ASP A 59 8.74 -3.99 -2.91
N ARG A 60 9.39 -4.95 -2.26
CA ARG A 60 9.59 -4.90 -0.82
C ARG A 60 10.79 -5.75 -0.41
N ASP A 61 11.34 -5.45 0.73
CA ASP A 61 12.33 -6.34 1.33
C ASP A 61 11.64 -7.35 2.26
N ALA A 62 12.40 -8.27 2.83
CA ALA A 62 11.85 -9.34 3.65
C ALA A 62 11.21 -8.84 4.95
N SER A 63 11.54 -7.62 5.39
CA SER A 63 11.04 -7.08 6.65
C SER A 63 9.77 -6.25 6.47
N SER A 64 9.36 -5.95 5.23
CA SER A 64 8.20 -5.11 4.96
C SER A 64 6.97 -5.94 4.70
N THR A 65 5.80 -5.35 4.97
CA THR A 65 4.53 -5.91 4.55
C THR A 65 4.38 -5.75 3.05
N GLY A 66 4.04 -6.83 2.37
CA GLY A 66 3.80 -6.80 0.93
C GLY A 66 2.35 -6.51 0.59
N GLY A 67 2.12 -6.18 -0.66
CA GLY A 67 0.79 -5.95 -1.18
C GLY A 67 0.78 -5.93 -2.69
N SER A 68 -0.40 -5.83 -3.27
CA SER A 68 -0.53 -5.84 -4.72
C SER A 68 -1.71 -5.00 -5.18
N ILE A 69 -1.64 -4.61 -6.45
CA ILE A 69 -2.81 -4.16 -7.20
C ILE A 69 -3.44 -5.42 -7.79
N VAL A 70 -4.75 -5.56 -7.70
CA VAL A 70 -5.43 -6.74 -8.23
C VAL A 70 -6.52 -6.32 -9.21
N PHE A 71 -6.78 -7.19 -10.18
CA PHE A 71 -7.92 -7.02 -11.06
C PHE A 71 -8.79 -8.27 -10.93
N ASP A 72 -9.83 -8.17 -10.13
CA ASP A 72 -10.75 -9.28 -9.86
C ASP A 72 -12.15 -8.72 -9.60
N PRO A 73 -12.82 -8.23 -10.65
CA PRO A 73 -14.09 -7.53 -10.49
C PRO A 73 -15.21 -8.41 -9.94
N GLN A 74 -15.05 -9.73 -9.95
CA GLN A 74 -16.04 -10.64 -9.38
C GLN A 74 -15.96 -10.67 -7.86
N GLN A 75 -14.80 -10.39 -7.28
CA GLN A 75 -14.58 -10.55 -5.86
C GLN A 75 -14.38 -9.23 -5.13
N ILE A 76 -13.73 -8.24 -5.75
CA ILE A 76 -13.38 -7.01 -5.07
C ILE A 76 -13.39 -5.84 -6.06
N LYS A 77 -14.04 -4.75 -5.67
CA LYS A 77 -14.15 -3.55 -6.50
C LYS A 77 -13.59 -2.35 -5.76
N PRO A 78 -13.05 -1.37 -6.49
CA PRO A 78 -12.59 -0.14 -5.86
C PRO A 78 -13.69 0.57 -5.09
N SER A 79 -13.30 1.20 -3.99
CA SER A 79 -14.22 1.98 -3.17
C SER A 79 -13.46 3.04 -2.39
N ALA A 80 -14.10 4.18 -2.18
CA ALA A 80 -13.55 5.23 -1.33
C ALA A 80 -13.98 5.06 0.13
N ASN A 81 -14.73 4.02 0.44
CA ASN A 81 -15.38 3.85 1.74
C ASN A 81 -14.99 2.54 2.43
N GLY A 82 -13.86 1.99 2.13
CA GLY A 82 -13.38 0.77 2.76
C GLY A 82 -12.28 1.05 3.76
N VAL A 83 -11.49 0.00 4.02
CA VAL A 83 -10.30 0.13 4.84
C VAL A 83 -9.32 1.07 4.16
N LEU A 84 -8.68 1.93 4.95
CA LEU A 84 -7.70 2.90 4.44
C LEU A 84 -6.30 2.34 4.63
N VAL A 85 -5.57 2.24 3.53
CA VAL A 85 -4.18 1.79 3.54
C VAL A 85 -3.29 3.02 3.39
N TYR A 86 -2.24 3.10 4.20
CA TYR A 86 -1.23 4.16 4.10
C TYR A 86 0.01 3.57 3.43
N LEU A 87 0.38 4.13 2.29
CA LEU A 87 1.53 3.67 1.52
C LEU A 87 2.74 4.53 1.85
N ASN A 88 3.92 3.92 1.78
CA ASN A 88 5.16 4.62 2.04
C ASN A 88 5.48 5.53 0.86
N ALA A 89 5.45 6.82 1.08
CA ALA A 89 5.60 7.82 0.03
C ALA A 89 7.05 8.28 -0.17
N GLY A 90 8.00 7.65 0.50
CA GLY A 90 9.39 8.06 0.41
C GLY A 90 9.70 9.15 1.43
N GLU A 91 10.46 10.17 1.03
CA GLU A 91 10.91 11.20 1.97
C GLU A 91 9.89 12.32 2.18
N SER A 92 9.14 12.68 1.13
CA SER A 92 8.27 13.85 1.13
C SER A 92 6.86 13.48 0.74
N VAL A 93 5.91 13.75 1.64
CA VAL A 93 4.50 13.49 1.35
C VAL A 93 3.99 14.46 0.28
N VAL A 94 4.43 15.71 0.29
CA VAL A 94 3.99 16.69 -0.70
C VAL A 94 4.47 16.31 -2.09
N ALA A 95 5.72 15.87 -2.22
CA ALA A 95 6.24 15.44 -3.51
C ALA A 95 5.44 14.26 -4.08
N ALA A 96 5.10 13.30 -3.23
CA ALA A 96 4.31 12.15 -3.66
C ALA A 96 2.89 12.55 -4.06
N LEU A 97 2.27 13.47 -3.33
CA LEU A 97 0.93 13.96 -3.69
C LEU A 97 0.96 14.72 -5.02
N GLU A 98 2.03 15.47 -5.30
CA GLU A 98 2.16 16.14 -6.60
C GLU A 98 2.28 15.12 -7.73
N ARG A 99 3.03 14.05 -7.52
CA ARG A 99 3.12 12.97 -8.51
C ARG A 99 1.75 12.32 -8.73
N ALA A 100 0.97 12.15 -7.65
CA ALA A 100 -0.36 11.57 -7.74
C ALA A 100 -1.28 12.44 -8.58
N LYS A 101 -1.24 13.76 -8.39
CA LYS A 101 -2.03 14.69 -9.19
C LYS A 101 -1.67 14.58 -10.67
N ARG A 102 -0.38 14.56 -10.98
CA ARG A 102 0.05 14.45 -12.37
C ARG A 102 -0.32 13.12 -13.00
N ALA A 103 -0.42 12.06 -12.19
CA ALA A 103 -0.74 10.72 -12.66
C ALA A 103 -2.25 10.46 -12.74
N GLY A 104 -3.09 11.43 -12.41
CA GLY A 104 -4.53 11.32 -12.57
C GLY A 104 -5.31 11.07 -11.28
N GLY A 105 -4.66 11.08 -10.13
CA GLY A 105 -5.34 10.98 -8.86
C GLY A 105 -5.89 12.32 -8.39
N VAL A 106 -6.73 12.28 -7.37
CA VAL A 106 -7.34 13.48 -6.79
C VAL A 106 -6.92 13.59 -5.34
N VAL A 107 -6.13 14.61 -5.02
CA VAL A 107 -5.69 14.84 -3.64
C VAL A 107 -6.86 15.38 -2.83
N GLN A 108 -7.03 14.85 -1.62
CA GLN A 108 -8.11 15.24 -0.72
C GLN A 108 -7.57 15.88 0.55
N GLY A 109 -8.04 17.07 0.85
CA GLY A 109 -7.69 17.75 2.08
C GLY A 109 -6.26 18.22 2.15
N SER A 110 -5.82 18.52 3.35
CA SER A 110 -4.49 19.04 3.62
C SER A 110 -3.62 17.95 4.21
N VAL A 111 -2.30 18.13 4.07
CA VAL A 111 -1.33 17.27 4.74
C VAL A 111 -1.50 17.42 6.25
N VAL A 112 -1.45 16.32 6.97
CA VAL A 112 -1.58 16.27 8.42
C VAL A 112 -0.24 15.88 9.03
N GLU A 113 0.24 16.67 9.96
CA GLU A 113 1.39 16.30 10.75
C GLU A 113 0.95 15.39 11.89
N LEU A 114 1.62 14.25 12.04
CA LEU A 114 1.32 13.29 13.09
C LEU A 114 2.11 13.66 14.36
N PRO A 115 1.57 13.33 15.55
CA PRO A 115 2.29 13.61 16.79
C PRO A 115 3.53 12.71 16.92
N ASN A 116 4.37 13.05 17.90
CA ASN A 116 5.51 12.20 18.30
C ASN A 116 6.49 11.91 17.17
N ASN A 117 6.62 12.82 16.21
CA ASN A 117 7.53 12.65 15.07
C ASN A 117 7.20 11.42 14.22
N TYR A 118 5.93 11.01 14.20
CA TYR A 118 5.50 9.90 13.34
C TYR A 118 5.48 10.27 11.85
N GLY A 119 5.69 11.55 11.54
CA GLY A 119 5.75 11.99 10.16
C GLY A 119 4.49 12.69 9.69
N TYR A 120 4.23 12.61 8.40
CA TYR A 120 3.15 13.34 7.76
C TYR A 120 2.33 12.40 6.89
N VAL A 121 1.03 12.68 6.81
CA VAL A 121 0.15 11.90 5.95
C VAL A 121 -0.66 12.83 5.05
N GLY A 122 -1.00 12.32 3.88
CA GLY A 122 -1.91 12.96 2.95
C GLY A 122 -2.83 11.93 2.36
N TYR A 123 -3.92 12.40 1.73
CA TYR A 123 -4.97 11.50 1.25
C TYR A 123 -5.28 11.79 -0.20
N LEU A 124 -5.64 10.74 -0.91
CA LEU A 124 -6.02 10.88 -2.32
C LEU A 124 -7.03 9.82 -2.72
N ILE A 125 -7.70 10.08 -3.82
CA ILE A 125 -8.45 9.07 -4.56
C ILE A 125 -7.58 8.69 -5.76
N ASP A 126 -7.33 7.39 -5.92
CA ASP A 126 -6.51 6.93 -7.02
C ASP A 126 -7.29 6.92 -8.35
N THR A 127 -6.66 6.47 -9.42
CA THR A 127 -7.30 6.46 -10.75
C THR A 127 -8.45 5.47 -10.83
N GLU A 128 -8.58 4.58 -9.86
CA GLU A 128 -9.59 3.51 -9.86
C GLU A 128 -10.79 3.84 -8.97
N GLY A 129 -10.66 4.84 -8.10
CA GLY A 129 -11.71 5.22 -7.17
C GLY A 129 -11.47 4.77 -5.74
N ASN A 130 -10.28 4.25 -5.42
CA ASN A 130 -9.93 3.91 -4.05
C ASN A 130 -9.41 5.14 -3.32
N ARG A 131 -9.77 5.27 -2.05
CA ARG A 131 -9.15 6.26 -1.17
C ARG A 131 -7.96 5.62 -0.48
N VAL A 132 -6.79 6.25 -0.61
CA VAL A 132 -5.56 5.77 0.03
C VAL A 132 -4.87 6.93 0.73
N GLY A 133 -4.05 6.59 1.73
CA GLY A 133 -3.18 7.54 2.39
C GLY A 133 -1.75 7.36 1.94
N LEU A 134 -0.99 8.44 2.03
CA LEU A 134 0.45 8.44 1.81
C LEU A 134 1.12 8.92 3.09
N HIS A 135 2.20 8.27 3.47
CA HIS A 135 2.95 8.61 4.67
C HIS A 135 4.42 8.85 4.31
N ALA A 136 5.00 9.88 4.89
CA ALA A 136 6.42 10.17 4.74
C ALA A 136 6.95 10.82 6.02
N PRO A 137 8.26 10.71 6.30
CA PRO A 137 8.84 11.36 7.47
C PRO A 137 8.87 12.88 7.38
N LYS A 138 8.82 13.43 6.15
CA LYS A 138 8.90 14.88 5.93
C LYS A 138 7.71 15.37 5.14
N CYS A 139 7.33 16.63 5.40
CA CYS A 139 6.29 17.29 4.62
C CYS A 139 6.79 17.56 3.19
N HIS A 140 7.97 18.18 3.09
CA HIS A 140 8.58 18.55 1.81
C HIS A 140 9.87 17.82 1.52
#